data_9d499153a765b817df5a615e2c1ce232
#
_entry.id   9d499153a765b817df5a615e2c1ce232
#
_cell.length_a   1.000
_cell.length_b   1.000
_cell.length_c   1.000
_cell.angle_alpha   90.00
_cell.angle_beta   90.00
_cell.angle_gamma   90.00
#
_symmetry.space_group_name_H-M   'P 1'
#
loop_
_entity.id
_entity.type
_entity.pdbx_description
1 polymer ?
#
loop_
_entity_poly.entity_id
_entity_poly.type
_entity_poly.pdbx_seq_one_letter_code
_entity_poly.pdbx_strand_id
1 'polypeptide(L)'
;MARHPRITFIGAGSTVFMKNIVGDVLQRPALSGATIALMDINPQRLEESAVVVNKLIATLGVKAKAETYTDQRKALAGADFVVVAFQIGGYEPCTVTDFEVPKRYGLRQTIADTLGVGGIMRGLRTVPHLWKICEDMLAVCPQAIMLQYVNPMAINTWAISEKYPEIRQVGLCHSVQGTAMELAHDLDLPYDEIRYRSAGINHMAFYLKFEHRQPDGSYRDLYPDLVRAYREGRAPKPGWNPRCPNKVRYEMLTRLGYFVTESSEHFAEYTPYFIKDGRPDLIEKYGIPLDEYPKRCIEQIERWKDQAQAYSSAQRIEVEESKEYASSIMNSVWTGEPSVIYGNVRNNGCITSLPRDCAAEVPCLVDASGIQPTYIGDLPPQLTALIRTNINLQELTVRALMTENREHIYHAAMMDPHTAAELDLDQIWSLVDDLLAAHGDWLPAWARGDRKNQAA
;
A
#
# COMPACT_ATOMS: atom_id res chain seq x y z
N MET A 1 -33.82 -14.17 11.33
CA MET A 1 -33.20 -12.84 11.01
C MET A 1 -32.00 -13.12 10.10
N ALA A 2 -31.79 -12.32 9.07
CA ALA A 2 -30.59 -12.48 8.24
C ALA A 2 -29.33 -12.23 9.10
N ARG A 3 -28.30 -13.06 8.92
CA ARG A 3 -27.00 -12.87 9.56
C ARG A 3 -26.33 -11.62 8.97
N HIS A 4 -25.74 -10.79 9.82
CA HIS A 4 -24.89 -9.68 9.40
C HIS A 4 -23.43 -10.04 9.60
N PRO A 5 -22.50 -9.49 8.80
CA PRO A 5 -21.09 -9.81 8.93
C PRO A 5 -20.46 -9.21 10.19
N ARG A 6 -19.42 -9.90 10.68
CA ARG A 6 -18.48 -9.37 11.66
C ARG A 6 -17.22 -8.90 10.95
N ILE A 7 -16.93 -7.61 11.07
CA ILE A 7 -15.78 -6.95 10.43
C ILE A 7 -14.83 -6.50 11.53
N THR A 8 -13.64 -7.06 11.56
CA THR A 8 -12.63 -6.76 12.57
C THR A 8 -11.57 -5.85 11.98
N PHE A 9 -11.27 -4.76 12.66
CA PHE A 9 -10.20 -3.82 12.34
C PHE A 9 -9.03 -4.04 13.30
N ILE A 10 -7.85 -4.43 12.77
CA ILE A 10 -6.60 -4.53 13.50
C ILE A 10 -5.77 -3.28 13.19
N GLY A 11 -5.44 -2.50 14.22
CA GLY A 11 -4.87 -1.15 14.10
C GLY A 11 -5.95 -0.07 13.94
N ALA A 12 -7.07 -0.24 14.66
CA ALA A 12 -8.21 0.67 14.60
C ALA A 12 -7.88 2.12 15.01
N GLY A 13 -6.76 2.36 15.70
CA GLY A 13 -6.24 3.69 16.00
C GLY A 13 -5.82 4.50 14.78
N SER A 14 -5.82 3.93 13.57
CA SER A 14 -5.78 4.66 12.29
C SER A 14 -7.16 5.26 11.98
N THR A 15 -7.62 6.17 12.83
CA THR A 15 -9.02 6.59 12.97
C THR A 15 -9.61 7.17 11.67
N VAL A 16 -8.86 8.00 10.92
CA VAL A 16 -9.36 8.61 9.67
C VAL A 16 -9.61 7.54 8.61
N PHE A 17 -8.64 6.63 8.45
CA PHE A 17 -8.73 5.53 7.49
C PHE A 17 -9.88 4.58 7.85
N MET A 18 -9.93 4.16 9.12
CA MET A 18 -11.02 3.34 9.66
C MET A 18 -12.39 4.01 9.48
N LYS A 19 -12.51 5.32 9.77
CA LYS A 19 -13.74 6.10 9.56
C LYS A 19 -14.26 5.98 8.13
N ASN A 20 -13.38 6.13 7.15
CA ASN A 20 -13.75 6.08 5.74
C ASN A 20 -14.29 4.70 5.36
N ILE A 21 -13.55 3.64 5.68
CA ILE A 21 -13.99 2.26 5.38
C ILE A 21 -15.30 1.92 6.10
N VAL A 22 -15.42 2.25 7.38
CA VAL A 22 -16.66 1.99 8.14
C VAL A 22 -17.83 2.79 7.57
N GLY A 23 -17.60 4.04 7.18
CA GLY A 23 -18.62 4.87 6.53
C GLY A 23 -19.15 4.23 5.25
N ASP A 24 -18.24 3.78 4.37
CA ASP A 24 -18.60 3.09 3.12
C ASP A 24 -19.36 1.77 3.37
N VAL A 25 -18.87 0.98 4.32
CA VAL A 25 -19.50 -0.30 4.71
C VAL A 25 -20.93 -0.09 5.20
N LEU A 26 -21.14 0.88 6.09
CA LEU A 26 -22.44 1.12 6.70
C LEU A 26 -23.48 1.72 5.73
N GLN A 27 -23.03 2.32 4.64
CA GLN A 27 -23.90 2.79 3.55
C GLN A 27 -24.38 1.65 2.64
N ARG A 28 -23.74 0.47 2.67
CA ARG A 28 -24.18 -0.71 1.91
C ARG A 28 -25.34 -1.41 2.64
N PRO A 29 -26.54 -1.54 2.04
CA PRO A 29 -27.71 -2.12 2.72
C PRO A 29 -27.45 -3.49 3.32
N ALA A 30 -26.74 -4.36 2.60
CA ALA A 30 -26.41 -5.74 3.05
C ALA A 30 -25.43 -5.77 4.23
N LEU A 31 -24.63 -4.72 4.43
CA LEU A 31 -23.62 -4.62 5.48
C LEU A 31 -24.02 -3.68 6.63
N SER A 32 -25.13 -2.92 6.48
CA SER A 32 -25.56 -1.87 7.41
C SER A 32 -25.90 -2.36 8.83
N GLY A 33 -26.04 -3.67 9.03
CA GLY A 33 -26.23 -4.31 10.34
C GLY A 33 -24.98 -4.98 10.90
N ALA A 34 -23.81 -4.74 10.31
CA ALA A 34 -22.57 -5.39 10.69
C ALA A 34 -22.16 -5.15 12.16
N THR A 35 -21.44 -6.10 12.72
CA THR A 35 -20.68 -5.90 13.96
C THR A 35 -19.27 -5.40 13.58
N ILE A 36 -18.90 -4.21 14.00
CA ILE A 36 -17.60 -3.59 13.78
C ILE A 36 -16.77 -3.82 15.05
N ALA A 37 -15.82 -4.74 14.98
CA ALA A 37 -14.89 -5.04 16.06
C ALA A 37 -13.60 -4.22 15.86
N LEU A 38 -13.34 -3.31 16.77
CA LEU A 38 -12.17 -2.42 16.74
C LEU A 38 -11.10 -2.96 17.68
N MET A 39 -9.89 -3.16 17.18
CA MET A 39 -8.75 -3.58 17.98
C MET A 39 -7.57 -2.62 17.80
N ASP A 40 -7.03 -2.14 18.91
CA ASP A 40 -5.76 -1.41 18.94
C ASP A 40 -5.01 -1.67 20.25
N ILE A 41 -3.68 -1.59 20.18
CA ILE A 41 -2.83 -1.71 21.37
C ILE A 41 -2.81 -0.43 22.22
N ASN A 42 -3.22 0.70 21.64
CA ASN A 42 -3.32 1.99 22.31
C ASN A 42 -4.77 2.22 22.76
N PRO A 43 -5.09 2.14 24.07
CA PRO A 43 -6.46 2.26 24.58
C PRO A 43 -7.11 3.62 24.26
N GLN A 44 -6.32 4.71 24.28
CA GLN A 44 -6.84 6.04 24.00
C GLN A 44 -7.28 6.16 22.53
N ARG A 45 -6.43 5.74 21.58
CA ARG A 45 -6.78 5.74 20.15
C ARG A 45 -7.95 4.81 19.85
N LEU A 46 -8.03 3.69 20.55
CA LEU A 46 -9.16 2.77 20.44
C LEU A 46 -10.48 3.43 20.86
N GLU A 47 -10.47 4.16 21.98
CA GLU A 47 -11.64 4.92 22.47
C GLU A 47 -12.04 6.02 21.48
N GLU A 48 -11.08 6.81 20.98
CA GLU A 48 -11.32 7.84 19.96
C GLU A 48 -12.00 7.24 18.72
N SER A 49 -11.53 6.10 18.26
CA SER A 49 -12.11 5.38 17.11
C SER A 49 -13.49 4.83 17.39
N ALA A 50 -13.74 4.33 18.59
CA ALA A 50 -15.06 3.85 19.01
C ALA A 50 -16.10 4.98 19.04
N VAL A 51 -15.72 6.18 19.51
CA VAL A 51 -16.56 7.38 19.46
C VAL A 51 -16.95 7.71 18.02
N VAL A 52 -15.98 7.69 17.09
CA VAL A 52 -16.21 7.96 15.67
C VAL A 52 -17.19 6.94 15.07
N VAL A 53 -16.97 5.63 15.28
CA VAL A 53 -17.84 4.58 14.73
C VAL A 53 -19.27 4.70 15.29
N ASN A 54 -19.44 4.90 16.59
CA ASN A 54 -20.76 5.08 17.18
C ASN A 54 -21.51 6.29 16.62
N LYS A 55 -20.81 7.39 16.35
CA LYS A 55 -21.40 8.57 15.68
C LYS A 55 -21.78 8.30 14.22
N LEU A 56 -20.96 7.53 13.48
CA LEU A 56 -21.32 7.10 12.12
C LEU A 56 -22.60 6.25 12.12
N ILE A 57 -22.69 5.28 13.02
CA ILE A 57 -23.88 4.44 13.20
C ILE A 57 -25.13 5.29 13.49
N ALA A 58 -25.00 6.25 14.41
CA ALA A 58 -26.10 7.15 14.78
C ALA A 58 -26.47 8.11 13.63
N THR A 59 -25.47 8.66 12.91
CA THR A 59 -25.68 9.57 11.78
C THR A 59 -26.42 8.90 10.63
N LEU A 60 -26.04 7.65 10.31
CA LEU A 60 -26.65 6.86 9.25
C LEU A 60 -27.96 6.17 9.66
N GLY A 61 -28.27 6.13 10.97
CA GLY A 61 -29.48 5.49 11.48
C GLY A 61 -29.53 3.98 11.25
N VAL A 62 -28.38 3.32 11.20
CA VAL A 62 -28.24 1.90 10.90
C VAL A 62 -28.20 1.03 12.16
N LYS A 63 -28.35 -0.30 12.02
CA LYS A 63 -28.42 -1.24 13.16
C LYS A 63 -27.07 -1.88 13.50
N ALA A 64 -25.98 -1.38 12.95
CA ALA A 64 -24.62 -1.85 13.24
C ALA A 64 -24.28 -1.70 14.74
N LYS A 65 -23.25 -2.45 15.17
CA LYS A 65 -22.72 -2.39 16.54
C LYS A 65 -21.22 -2.19 16.50
N ALA A 66 -20.68 -1.38 17.39
CA ALA A 66 -19.25 -1.24 17.62
C ALA A 66 -18.85 -2.01 18.89
N GLU A 67 -17.74 -2.74 18.81
CA GLU A 67 -17.12 -3.46 19.92
C GLU A 67 -15.64 -3.12 19.96
N THR A 68 -15.04 -2.98 21.14
CA THR A 68 -13.64 -2.62 21.31
C THR A 68 -12.84 -3.72 22.00
N TYR A 69 -11.60 -3.91 21.57
CA TYR A 69 -10.71 -4.94 22.06
C TYR A 69 -9.26 -4.44 22.13
N THR A 70 -8.56 -4.79 23.19
CA THR A 70 -7.09 -4.68 23.29
C THR A 70 -6.41 -6.05 23.06
N ASP A 71 -7.19 -7.12 22.98
CA ASP A 71 -6.75 -8.49 22.72
C ASP A 71 -7.10 -8.86 21.28
N GLN A 72 -6.08 -9.08 20.44
CA GLN A 72 -6.21 -9.39 19.01
C GLN A 72 -7.06 -10.65 18.77
N ARG A 73 -6.81 -11.73 19.51
CA ARG A 73 -7.49 -13.00 19.29
C ARG A 73 -8.97 -12.93 19.63
N LYS A 74 -9.32 -12.18 20.67
CA LYS A 74 -10.74 -11.92 21.01
C LYS A 74 -11.43 -11.08 19.96
N ALA A 75 -10.74 -10.06 19.40
CA ALA A 75 -11.28 -9.24 18.32
C ALA A 75 -11.55 -10.06 17.05
N LEU A 76 -10.63 -10.97 16.71
CA LEU A 76 -10.72 -11.82 15.52
C LEU A 76 -11.77 -12.93 15.63
N ALA A 77 -12.19 -13.31 16.85
CA ALA A 77 -13.10 -14.45 17.05
C ALA A 77 -14.40 -14.28 16.26
N GLY A 78 -14.65 -15.21 15.31
CA GLY A 78 -15.84 -15.21 14.47
C GLY A 78 -15.91 -14.10 13.41
N ALA A 79 -14.80 -13.45 13.07
CA ALA A 79 -14.74 -12.48 11.99
C ALA A 79 -15.07 -13.12 10.64
N ASP A 80 -15.77 -12.38 9.78
CA ASP A 80 -15.97 -12.70 8.37
C ASP A 80 -14.95 -11.95 7.51
N PHE A 81 -14.58 -10.73 7.94
CA PHE A 81 -13.56 -9.89 7.30
C PHE A 81 -12.62 -9.30 8.34
N VAL A 82 -11.34 -9.20 7.99
CA VAL A 82 -10.31 -8.62 8.83
C VAL A 82 -9.60 -7.51 8.06
N VAL A 83 -9.79 -6.28 8.47
CA VAL A 83 -9.09 -5.11 7.90
C VAL A 83 -7.85 -4.85 8.74
N VAL A 84 -6.69 -4.80 8.10
CA VAL A 84 -5.40 -4.60 8.77
C VAL A 84 -4.78 -3.27 8.31
N ALA A 85 -4.58 -2.34 9.27
CA ALA A 85 -4.03 -1.02 9.01
C ALA A 85 -3.25 -0.50 10.22
N PHE A 86 -1.96 -0.78 10.29
CA PHE A 86 -1.06 -0.31 11.35
C PHE A 86 0.34 -0.02 10.83
N GLN A 87 1.15 0.64 11.64
CA GLN A 87 2.56 0.88 11.37
C GLN A 87 3.40 0.54 12.60
N ILE A 88 4.29 -0.44 12.46
CA ILE A 88 5.22 -0.83 13.52
C ILE A 88 6.32 0.21 13.66
N GLY A 89 6.56 0.65 14.91
CA GLY A 89 7.56 1.67 15.25
C GLY A 89 7.17 3.11 14.92
N GLY A 90 6.00 3.34 14.30
CA GLY A 90 5.43 4.67 14.06
C GLY A 90 6.33 5.62 13.27
N TYR A 91 6.04 6.92 13.37
CA TYR A 91 6.91 7.97 12.83
C TYR A 91 8.23 8.00 13.61
N GLU A 92 8.18 8.15 14.92
CA GLU A 92 9.33 8.01 15.82
C GLU A 92 9.23 6.68 16.59
N PRO A 93 10.33 5.90 16.63
CA PRO A 93 11.63 6.19 16.04
C PRO A 93 11.82 5.67 14.60
N CYS A 94 10.96 4.76 14.10
CA CYS A 94 11.33 3.92 12.97
C CYS A 94 11.35 4.66 11.64
N THR A 95 10.36 5.49 11.31
CA THR A 95 10.39 6.27 10.05
C THR A 95 11.54 7.28 10.07
N VAL A 96 11.79 7.94 11.20
CA VAL A 96 12.94 8.84 11.34
C VAL A 96 14.25 8.09 11.08
N THR A 97 14.43 6.90 11.63
CA THR A 97 15.60 6.05 11.39
C THR A 97 15.74 5.67 9.92
N ASP A 98 14.64 5.28 9.25
CA ASP A 98 14.61 4.91 7.82
C ASP A 98 15.08 6.06 6.91
N PHE A 99 15.04 7.31 7.36
CA PHE A 99 15.50 8.49 6.62
C PHE A 99 16.86 9.01 7.07
N GLU A 100 17.08 9.17 8.37
CA GLU A 100 18.28 9.84 8.89
C GLU A 100 19.55 8.97 8.77
N VAL A 101 19.43 7.64 8.84
CA VAL A 101 20.60 6.76 8.65
C VAL A 101 21.06 6.77 7.18
N PRO A 102 20.21 6.55 6.16
CA PRO A 102 20.62 6.62 4.77
C PRO A 102 21.21 7.98 4.35
N LYS A 103 20.72 9.08 4.91
CA LYS A 103 21.27 10.42 4.63
C LYS A 103 22.76 10.57 4.96
N ARG A 104 23.25 9.86 5.99
CA ARG A 104 24.68 9.89 6.37
C ARG A 104 25.58 9.34 5.25
N TYR A 105 25.01 8.49 4.40
CA TYR A 105 25.67 7.89 3.25
C TYR A 105 25.41 8.66 1.94
N GLY A 106 24.67 9.78 1.99
CA GLY A 106 24.26 10.51 0.80
C GLY A 106 23.04 9.93 0.09
N LEU A 107 22.47 8.82 0.58
CA LEU A 107 21.28 8.20 0.00
C LEU A 107 20.02 8.98 0.43
N ARG A 108 19.45 9.71 -0.51
CA ARG A 108 18.28 10.56 -0.30
C ARG A 108 17.02 9.90 -0.80
N GLN A 109 15.93 10.03 -0.03
CA GLN A 109 14.67 9.34 -0.26
C GLN A 109 13.50 10.32 -0.22
N THR A 110 12.35 9.88 -0.71
CA THR A 110 11.09 10.66 -0.69
C THR A 110 10.10 10.09 0.30
N ILE A 111 9.73 8.82 0.17
CA ILE A 111 8.71 8.14 1.00
C ILE A 111 9.30 6.95 1.80
N ALA A 112 10.18 6.16 1.24
CA ALA A 112 10.96 5.09 1.88
C ALA A 112 10.12 4.04 2.67
N ASP A 113 8.88 3.80 2.29
CA ASP A 113 7.97 2.94 3.05
C ASP A 113 7.62 1.61 2.36
N THR A 114 7.93 1.49 1.06
CA THR A 114 7.47 0.37 0.22
C THR A 114 8.64 -0.40 -0.41
N LEU A 115 9.62 0.31 -0.96
CA LEU A 115 10.81 -0.23 -1.62
C LEU A 115 12.07 0.46 -1.05
N GLY A 116 13.25 0.09 -1.57
CA GLY A 116 14.51 0.58 -1.06
C GLY A 116 14.84 0.08 0.34
N VAL A 117 15.91 0.65 0.93
CA VAL A 117 16.38 0.23 2.26
C VAL A 117 15.34 0.47 3.35
N GLY A 118 14.57 1.56 3.26
CA GLY A 118 13.47 1.84 4.18
C GLY A 118 12.35 0.79 4.08
N GLY A 119 11.97 0.38 2.87
CA GLY A 119 10.99 -0.69 2.63
C GLY A 119 11.47 -2.04 3.16
N ILE A 120 12.75 -2.38 2.99
CA ILE A 120 13.37 -3.60 3.56
C ILE A 120 13.23 -3.59 5.09
N MET A 121 13.68 -2.54 5.77
CA MET A 121 13.60 -2.44 7.22
C MET A 121 12.16 -2.47 7.73
N ARG A 122 11.25 -1.78 7.02
CA ARG A 122 9.82 -1.79 7.36
C ARG A 122 9.19 -3.16 7.17
N GLY A 123 9.57 -3.91 6.14
CA GLY A 123 9.17 -5.31 5.95
C GLY A 123 9.63 -6.21 7.09
N LEU A 124 10.89 -6.11 7.48
CA LEU A 124 11.48 -6.91 8.57
C LEU A 124 10.75 -6.68 9.91
N ARG A 125 10.35 -5.44 10.22
CA ARG A 125 9.63 -5.15 11.48
C ARG A 125 8.13 -5.40 11.42
N THR A 126 7.52 -5.43 10.22
CA THR A 126 6.06 -5.54 10.05
C THR A 126 5.59 -6.98 9.89
N VAL A 127 6.26 -7.75 9.05
CA VAL A 127 5.86 -9.13 8.69
C VAL A 127 5.66 -10.05 9.89
N PRO A 128 6.52 -10.05 10.93
CA PRO A 128 6.28 -10.91 12.10
C PRO A 128 4.94 -10.65 12.80
N HIS A 129 4.48 -9.41 12.84
CA HIS A 129 3.18 -9.05 13.40
C HIS A 129 2.02 -9.51 12.49
N LEU A 130 2.18 -9.41 11.17
CA LEU A 130 1.21 -9.94 10.21
C LEU A 130 1.10 -11.47 10.32
N TRP A 131 2.21 -12.16 10.47
CA TRP A 131 2.21 -13.61 10.70
C TRP A 131 1.48 -13.99 11.98
N LYS A 132 1.64 -13.19 13.05
CA LYS A 132 0.89 -13.42 14.30
C LYS A 132 -0.62 -13.23 14.12
N ILE A 133 -1.04 -12.28 13.29
CA ILE A 133 -2.46 -12.12 12.91
C ILE A 133 -2.94 -13.36 12.14
N CYS A 134 -2.15 -13.86 11.19
CA CYS A 134 -2.48 -15.06 10.43
C CYS A 134 -2.65 -16.28 11.33
N GLU A 135 -1.75 -16.50 12.29
CA GLU A 135 -1.87 -17.59 13.28
C GLU A 135 -3.16 -17.50 14.08
N ASP A 136 -3.50 -16.31 14.57
CA ASP A 136 -4.72 -16.10 15.34
C ASP A 136 -5.97 -16.25 14.44
N MET A 137 -5.93 -15.78 13.18
CA MET A 137 -7.03 -15.98 12.22
C MET A 137 -7.27 -17.47 11.94
N LEU A 138 -6.23 -18.25 11.69
CA LEU A 138 -6.36 -19.70 11.48
C LEU A 138 -6.98 -20.40 12.69
N ALA A 139 -6.71 -19.91 13.90
CA ALA A 139 -7.25 -20.48 15.12
C ALA A 139 -8.72 -20.11 15.40
N VAL A 140 -9.17 -18.88 15.07
CA VAL A 140 -10.48 -18.38 15.54
C VAL A 140 -11.42 -17.87 14.45
N CYS A 141 -10.93 -17.65 13.21
CA CYS A 141 -11.73 -17.24 12.04
C CYS A 141 -11.11 -17.70 10.71
N PRO A 142 -10.85 -19.01 10.49
CA PRO A 142 -10.08 -19.51 9.34
C PRO A 142 -10.72 -19.24 7.97
N GLN A 143 -12.00 -18.88 7.94
CA GLN A 143 -12.72 -18.56 6.69
C GLN A 143 -12.75 -17.05 6.39
N ALA A 144 -12.27 -16.21 7.31
CA ALA A 144 -12.25 -14.77 7.13
C ALA A 144 -11.34 -14.34 5.97
N ILE A 145 -11.71 -13.26 5.31
CA ILE A 145 -10.87 -12.64 4.29
C ILE A 145 -10.10 -11.47 4.93
N MET A 146 -8.77 -11.49 4.80
CA MET A 146 -7.91 -10.40 5.23
C MET A 146 -7.82 -9.34 4.11
N LEU A 147 -8.18 -8.11 4.44
CA LEU A 147 -8.03 -6.91 3.62
C LEU A 147 -6.87 -6.10 4.20
N GLN A 148 -5.68 -6.22 3.57
CA GLN A 148 -4.43 -5.73 4.12
C GLN A 148 -4.05 -4.39 3.46
N TYR A 149 -3.82 -3.35 4.27
CA TYR A 149 -3.47 -1.99 3.82
C TYR A 149 -2.09 -1.53 4.30
N VAL A 150 -1.30 -2.47 4.84
CA VAL A 150 0.00 -2.14 5.46
C VAL A 150 1.13 -2.20 4.44
N ASN A 151 1.95 -1.14 4.37
CA ASN A 151 3.20 -1.16 3.59
C ASN A 151 4.36 -1.79 4.41
N PRO A 152 5.32 -2.40 3.70
CA PRO A 152 5.49 -2.57 2.24
C PRO A 152 4.55 -3.64 1.67
N MET A 153 3.61 -3.23 0.86
CA MET A 153 2.48 -4.05 0.41
C MET A 153 2.91 -5.37 -0.25
N ALA A 154 3.80 -5.33 -1.23
CA ALA A 154 4.21 -6.52 -1.97
C ALA A 154 5.02 -7.49 -1.10
N ILE A 155 5.95 -7.02 -0.26
CA ILE A 155 6.70 -7.85 0.68
C ILE A 155 5.74 -8.52 1.66
N ASN A 156 4.81 -7.77 2.23
CA ASN A 156 3.83 -8.27 3.19
C ASN A 156 2.92 -9.34 2.57
N THR A 157 2.35 -9.06 1.39
CA THR A 157 1.48 -9.99 0.65
C THR A 157 2.24 -11.28 0.30
N TRP A 158 3.48 -11.17 -0.16
CA TRP A 158 4.32 -12.31 -0.49
C TRP A 158 4.64 -13.15 0.75
N ALA A 159 5.13 -12.53 1.81
CA ALA A 159 5.50 -13.20 3.05
C ALA A 159 4.31 -13.93 3.70
N ILE A 160 3.11 -13.36 3.65
CA ILE A 160 1.88 -14.02 4.12
C ILE A 160 1.55 -15.22 3.22
N SER A 161 1.53 -15.02 1.90
CA SER A 161 1.16 -16.08 0.94
C SER A 161 2.14 -17.26 0.95
N GLU A 162 3.39 -17.03 1.32
CA GLU A 162 4.40 -18.08 1.37
C GLU A 162 4.32 -18.89 2.68
N LYS A 163 4.14 -18.20 3.82
CA LYS A 163 4.12 -18.86 5.14
C LYS A 163 2.74 -19.41 5.53
N TYR A 164 1.68 -18.71 5.12
CA TYR A 164 0.30 -19.04 5.46
C TYR A 164 -0.59 -19.06 4.20
N PRO A 165 -0.36 -20.02 3.26
CA PRO A 165 -1.10 -20.09 2.00
C PRO A 165 -2.62 -20.33 2.18
N GLU A 166 -3.06 -20.77 3.38
CA GLU A 166 -4.45 -20.98 3.73
C GLU A 166 -5.19 -19.66 4.00
N ILE A 167 -4.47 -18.58 4.32
CA ILE A 167 -5.08 -17.28 4.58
C ILE A 167 -5.59 -16.67 3.28
N ARG A 168 -6.89 -16.44 3.24
CA ARG A 168 -7.55 -15.72 2.16
C ARG A 168 -7.25 -14.22 2.34
N GLN A 169 -6.35 -13.67 1.53
CA GLN A 169 -5.92 -12.28 1.65
C GLN A 169 -5.92 -11.54 0.32
N VAL A 170 -6.02 -10.22 0.42
CA VAL A 170 -5.67 -9.28 -0.65
C VAL A 170 -5.03 -8.05 -0.03
N GLY A 171 -3.92 -7.61 -0.63
CA GLY A 171 -3.33 -6.30 -0.34
C GLY A 171 -4.03 -5.22 -1.17
N LEU A 172 -4.41 -4.13 -0.53
CA LEU A 172 -5.20 -3.06 -1.14
C LEU A 172 -4.45 -1.73 -1.13
N CYS A 173 -4.43 -1.10 -2.29
CA CYS A 173 -3.90 0.24 -2.50
C CYS A 173 -4.90 1.02 -3.38
N HIS A 174 -4.92 2.35 -3.23
CA HIS A 174 -5.78 3.22 -4.02
C HIS A 174 -5.05 3.93 -5.18
N SER A 175 -3.80 3.54 -5.47
CA SER A 175 -2.98 4.15 -6.51
C SER A 175 -3.56 3.97 -7.91
N VAL A 176 -4.15 2.81 -8.20
CA VAL A 176 -4.70 2.52 -9.54
C VAL A 176 -5.87 3.44 -9.88
N GLN A 177 -6.93 3.45 -9.09
CA GLN A 177 -8.08 4.32 -9.34
C GLN A 177 -7.75 5.80 -9.18
N GLY A 178 -6.91 6.15 -8.20
CA GLY A 178 -6.49 7.53 -7.96
C GLY A 178 -5.75 8.13 -9.14
N THR A 179 -4.79 7.41 -9.70
CA THR A 179 -4.05 7.85 -10.89
C THR A 179 -4.92 7.88 -12.15
N ALA A 180 -5.84 6.92 -12.32
CA ALA A 180 -6.77 6.98 -13.45
C ALA A 180 -7.64 8.24 -13.42
N MET A 181 -8.09 8.66 -12.24
CA MET A 181 -8.80 9.95 -12.06
C MET A 181 -7.91 11.15 -12.35
N GLU A 182 -6.65 11.13 -11.92
CA GLU A 182 -5.67 12.18 -12.19
C GLU A 182 -5.45 12.35 -13.70
N LEU A 183 -5.23 11.25 -14.42
CA LEU A 183 -5.02 11.28 -15.86
C LEU A 183 -6.26 11.73 -16.64
N ALA A 184 -7.46 11.36 -16.17
CA ALA A 184 -8.72 11.87 -16.75
C ALA A 184 -8.81 13.40 -16.55
N HIS A 185 -8.49 13.90 -15.35
CA HIS A 185 -8.43 15.32 -15.04
C HIS A 185 -7.40 16.05 -15.92
N ASP A 186 -6.21 15.47 -16.15
CA ASP A 186 -5.16 16.05 -17.00
C ASP A 186 -5.62 16.24 -18.45
N LEU A 187 -6.55 15.40 -18.90
CA LEU A 187 -7.13 15.45 -20.26
C LEU A 187 -8.50 16.14 -20.34
N ASP A 188 -9.05 16.68 -19.24
CA ASP A 188 -10.41 17.23 -19.18
C ASP A 188 -11.50 16.22 -19.58
N LEU A 189 -11.35 14.96 -19.19
CA LEU A 189 -12.30 13.91 -19.51
C LEU A 189 -13.05 13.44 -18.25
N PRO A 190 -14.35 13.08 -18.38
CA PRO A 190 -15.10 12.44 -17.29
C PRO A 190 -14.49 11.08 -16.91
N TYR A 191 -14.27 10.84 -15.62
CA TYR A 191 -13.66 9.59 -15.16
C TYR A 191 -14.50 8.36 -15.45
N ASP A 192 -15.81 8.45 -15.41
CA ASP A 192 -16.77 7.38 -15.69
C ASP A 192 -16.76 6.92 -17.17
N GLU A 193 -16.18 7.72 -18.07
CA GLU A 193 -15.97 7.38 -19.47
C GLU A 193 -14.60 6.73 -19.73
N ILE A 194 -13.74 6.64 -18.68
CA ILE A 194 -12.41 6.05 -18.80
C ILE A 194 -12.46 4.54 -18.56
N ARG A 195 -11.89 3.80 -19.49
CA ARG A 195 -11.60 2.38 -19.33
C ARG A 195 -10.10 2.16 -19.23
N TYR A 196 -9.66 1.43 -18.23
CA TYR A 196 -8.25 1.09 -18.07
C TYR A 196 -8.05 -0.37 -17.66
N ARG A 197 -6.85 -0.88 -17.93
CA ARG A 197 -6.37 -2.17 -17.42
C ARG A 197 -4.93 -1.99 -16.95
N SER A 198 -4.70 -2.24 -15.69
CA SER A 198 -3.37 -2.12 -15.05
C SER A 198 -2.89 -3.48 -14.58
N ALA A 199 -1.57 -3.70 -14.64
CA ALA A 199 -0.92 -4.86 -14.05
C ALA A 199 0.56 -4.58 -13.76
N GLY A 200 1.11 -5.27 -12.75
CA GLY A 200 2.50 -5.19 -12.33
C GLY A 200 2.68 -5.64 -10.88
N ILE A 201 3.42 -4.87 -10.11
CA ILE A 201 3.55 -5.00 -8.67
C ILE A 201 3.06 -3.72 -7.99
N ASN A 202 2.74 -3.77 -6.70
CA ASN A 202 2.31 -2.59 -5.96
C ASN A 202 3.28 -1.42 -6.14
N HIS A 203 2.73 -0.26 -6.42
CA HIS A 203 3.42 1.00 -6.75
C HIS A 203 4.23 0.99 -8.07
N MET A 204 4.38 -0.15 -8.73
CA MET A 204 4.97 -0.29 -10.06
C MET A 204 4.11 -1.19 -10.96
N ALA A 205 2.80 -1.07 -10.89
CA ALA A 205 1.89 -1.52 -11.93
C ALA A 205 1.77 -0.43 -13.02
N PHE A 206 1.48 -0.85 -14.25
CA PHE A 206 1.37 0.05 -15.39
C PHE A 206 0.02 -0.12 -16.07
N TYR A 207 -0.54 0.98 -16.57
CA TYR A 207 -1.75 0.91 -17.40
C TYR A 207 -1.38 0.31 -18.74
N LEU A 208 -1.75 -0.94 -18.96
CA LEU A 208 -1.59 -1.64 -20.24
C LEU A 208 -2.59 -1.15 -21.28
N LYS A 209 -3.71 -0.59 -20.81
CA LYS A 209 -4.72 0.13 -21.58
C LYS A 209 -5.20 1.33 -20.77
N PHE A 210 -5.35 2.47 -21.46
CA PHE A 210 -5.98 3.66 -20.93
C PHE A 210 -6.78 4.31 -22.06
N GLU A 211 -8.10 4.20 -22.01
CA GLU A 211 -8.97 4.43 -23.15
C GLU A 211 -10.18 5.26 -22.74
N HIS A 212 -10.70 6.08 -23.68
CA HIS A 212 -11.91 6.87 -23.52
C HIS A 212 -13.05 6.27 -24.33
N ARG A 213 -14.20 6.08 -23.69
CA ARG A 213 -15.44 5.63 -24.32
C ARG A 213 -15.97 6.71 -25.25
N GLN A 214 -16.24 6.34 -26.52
CA GLN A 214 -16.80 7.23 -27.51
C GLN A 214 -18.34 7.13 -27.53
N PRO A 215 -19.06 8.13 -28.10
CA PRO A 215 -20.53 8.11 -28.20
C PRO A 215 -21.09 6.91 -28.96
N ASP A 216 -20.34 6.35 -29.88
CA ASP A 216 -20.71 5.14 -30.66
C ASP A 216 -20.46 3.83 -29.89
N GLY A 217 -19.95 3.91 -28.64
CA GLY A 217 -19.62 2.77 -27.82
C GLY A 217 -18.22 2.18 -28.04
N SER A 218 -17.47 2.68 -29.04
CA SER A 218 -16.07 2.30 -29.26
C SER A 218 -15.16 2.90 -28.18
N TYR A 219 -13.89 2.51 -28.15
CA TYR A 219 -12.89 3.02 -27.20
C TYR A 219 -11.67 3.54 -27.97
N ARG A 220 -11.24 4.75 -27.62
CA ARG A 220 -10.08 5.43 -28.19
C ARG A 220 -8.92 5.41 -27.20
N ASP A 221 -7.73 4.99 -27.65
CA ASP A 221 -6.50 5.05 -26.87
C ASP A 221 -6.13 6.50 -26.50
N LEU A 222 -5.82 6.75 -25.25
CA LEU A 222 -5.48 8.06 -24.71
C LEU A 222 -3.97 8.30 -24.56
N TYR A 223 -3.12 7.31 -24.78
CA TYR A 223 -1.67 7.50 -24.68
C TYR A 223 -1.12 8.58 -25.62
N PRO A 224 -1.54 8.67 -26.89
CA PRO A 224 -1.13 9.77 -27.76
C PRO A 224 -1.50 11.15 -27.21
N ASP A 225 -2.67 11.25 -26.56
CA ASP A 225 -3.15 12.52 -25.98
C ASP A 225 -2.35 12.90 -24.73
N LEU A 226 -2.06 11.95 -23.84
CA LEU A 226 -1.23 12.17 -22.64
C LEU A 226 0.18 12.65 -23.02
N VAL A 227 0.82 11.96 -23.99
CA VAL A 227 2.16 12.33 -24.48
C VAL A 227 2.14 13.72 -25.10
N ARG A 228 1.13 14.05 -25.91
CA ARG A 228 0.97 15.36 -26.53
C ARG A 228 0.75 16.43 -25.48
N ALA A 229 -0.15 16.21 -24.52
CA ALA A 229 -0.43 17.16 -23.44
C ALA A 229 0.84 17.47 -22.61
N TYR A 230 1.64 16.46 -22.30
CA TYR A 230 2.90 16.64 -21.60
C TYR A 230 3.91 17.45 -22.40
N ARG A 231 4.12 17.13 -23.69
CA ARG A 231 5.05 17.85 -24.58
C ARG A 231 4.66 19.30 -24.79
N GLU A 232 3.37 19.61 -24.79
CA GLU A 232 2.83 20.96 -24.91
C GLU A 232 2.78 21.72 -23.57
N GLY A 233 3.20 21.10 -22.45
CA GLY A 233 3.19 21.69 -21.12
C GLY A 233 1.79 21.86 -20.52
N ARG A 234 0.77 21.15 -21.03
CA ARG A 234 -0.62 21.16 -20.54
C ARG A 234 -0.86 20.13 -19.44
N ALA A 235 -0.04 19.09 -19.36
CA ALA A 235 -0.03 18.08 -18.30
C ALA A 235 1.39 17.95 -17.72
N PRO A 236 1.52 17.60 -16.42
CA PRO A 236 0.45 17.45 -15.44
C PRO A 236 -0.21 18.78 -15.09
N LYS A 237 -1.51 18.76 -14.83
CA LYS A 237 -2.23 19.94 -14.35
C LYS A 237 -1.94 20.22 -12.89
N PRO A 238 -1.86 21.50 -12.49
CA PRO A 238 -1.69 21.87 -11.09
C PRO A 238 -2.93 21.51 -10.27
N GLY A 239 -2.74 21.26 -8.98
CA GLY A 239 -3.82 21.12 -8.00
C GLY A 239 -4.18 19.68 -7.62
N TRP A 240 -3.87 18.67 -8.43
CA TRP A 240 -4.15 17.27 -8.07
C TRP A 240 -3.23 16.78 -6.94
N ASN A 241 -1.92 16.94 -7.11
CA ASN A 241 -0.94 16.74 -6.06
C ASN A 241 -0.03 17.99 -5.97
N PRO A 242 -0.34 18.95 -5.09
CA PRO A 242 0.43 20.19 -5.01
C PRO A 242 1.85 20.01 -4.48
N ARG A 243 2.15 18.85 -3.84
CA ARG A 243 3.46 18.57 -3.24
C ARG A 243 4.46 17.99 -4.23
N CYS A 244 3.97 17.24 -5.22
CA CYS A 244 4.80 16.62 -6.24
C CYS A 244 4.13 16.74 -7.60
N PRO A 245 4.64 17.60 -8.50
CA PRO A 245 4.15 17.63 -9.86
C PRO A 245 4.45 16.28 -10.53
N ASN A 246 3.53 15.78 -11.33
CA ASN A 246 3.59 14.44 -11.90
C ASN A 246 4.64 14.25 -13.01
N LYS A 247 5.73 15.01 -12.98
CA LYS A 247 6.73 15.07 -14.06
C LYS A 247 7.55 13.79 -14.22
N VAL A 248 7.88 13.11 -13.13
CA VAL A 248 8.65 11.85 -13.18
C VAL A 248 7.89 10.79 -13.98
N ARG A 249 6.60 10.60 -13.69
CA ARG A 249 5.77 9.60 -14.38
C ARG A 249 5.54 9.94 -15.85
N TYR A 250 5.31 11.20 -16.17
CA TYR A 250 5.18 11.66 -17.55
C TYR A 250 6.47 11.52 -18.35
N GLU A 251 7.63 11.80 -17.73
CA GLU A 251 8.93 11.56 -18.37
C GLU A 251 9.11 10.07 -18.69
N MET A 252 8.75 9.19 -17.74
CA MET A 252 8.83 7.75 -17.95
C MET A 252 7.80 7.25 -18.97
N LEU A 253 6.60 7.81 -19.00
CA LEU A 253 5.63 7.53 -20.07
C LEU A 253 6.25 7.77 -21.46
N THR A 254 6.93 8.90 -21.66
CA THR A 254 7.53 9.24 -22.97
C THR A 254 8.64 8.28 -23.39
N ARG A 255 9.26 7.55 -22.45
CA ARG A 255 10.37 6.62 -22.68
C ARG A 255 9.94 5.17 -22.72
N LEU A 256 9.03 4.76 -21.83
CA LEU A 256 8.57 3.37 -21.72
C LEU A 256 7.29 3.09 -22.54
N GLY A 257 6.53 4.14 -22.89
CA GLY A 257 5.25 4.02 -23.59
C GLY A 257 4.06 3.68 -22.70
N TYR A 258 4.25 3.59 -21.36
CA TYR A 258 3.22 3.21 -20.41
C TYR A 258 3.30 4.08 -19.15
N PHE A 259 2.15 4.37 -18.55
CA PHE A 259 2.04 5.17 -17.34
C PHE A 259 1.98 4.29 -16.09
N VAL A 260 2.76 4.64 -15.07
CA VAL A 260 2.81 3.89 -13.80
C VAL A 260 1.71 4.36 -12.83
N THR A 261 1.22 3.45 -11.99
CA THR A 261 0.06 3.68 -11.13
C THR A 261 0.32 4.53 -9.90
N GLU A 262 1.54 4.50 -9.33
CA GLU A 262 1.83 5.26 -8.11
C GLU A 262 2.49 6.62 -8.43
N SER A 263 2.51 7.51 -7.44
CA SER A 263 2.94 8.90 -7.59
C SER A 263 4.41 9.08 -8.03
N SER A 264 4.71 10.28 -8.52
CA SER A 264 6.05 10.60 -9.01
C SER A 264 7.12 10.56 -7.91
N GLU A 265 6.77 10.94 -6.67
CA GLU A 265 7.71 10.86 -5.54
C GLU A 265 8.12 9.40 -5.25
N HIS A 266 7.19 8.44 -5.25
CA HIS A 266 7.52 7.02 -5.09
C HIS A 266 8.36 6.51 -6.25
N PHE A 267 7.92 6.77 -7.48
CA PHE A 267 8.60 6.24 -8.66
C PHE A 267 10.02 6.79 -8.82
N ALA A 268 10.28 8.02 -8.34
CA ALA A 268 11.61 8.62 -8.36
C ALA A 268 12.63 7.82 -7.53
N GLU A 269 12.22 7.26 -6.39
CA GLU A 269 13.09 6.46 -5.52
C GLU A 269 13.11 4.96 -5.84
N TYR A 270 12.24 4.47 -6.76
CA TYR A 270 12.21 3.07 -7.17
C TYR A 270 13.10 2.78 -8.38
N THR A 271 13.72 3.80 -8.94
CA THR A 271 14.53 3.72 -10.15
C THR A 271 15.84 4.48 -10.00
N PRO A 272 16.89 4.10 -10.73
CA PRO A 272 18.21 4.73 -10.58
C PRO A 272 18.37 6.05 -11.36
N TYR A 273 17.28 6.71 -11.78
CA TYR A 273 17.38 7.75 -12.80
C TYR A 273 17.20 9.17 -12.30
N PHE A 274 16.49 9.40 -11.21
CA PHE A 274 15.95 10.71 -10.84
C PHE A 274 16.59 11.34 -9.62
N ILE A 275 16.84 10.57 -8.58
CA ILE A 275 17.51 11.03 -7.37
C ILE A 275 18.98 10.62 -7.47
N LYS A 276 19.86 11.60 -7.68
CA LYS A 276 21.29 11.40 -7.88
C LYS A 276 22.08 12.33 -6.99
N ASP A 277 23.11 11.80 -6.33
CA ASP A 277 24.07 12.64 -5.63
C ASP A 277 24.81 13.54 -6.63
N GLY A 278 25.05 14.78 -6.23
CA GLY A 278 25.67 15.79 -7.10
C GLY A 278 24.81 16.29 -8.27
N ARG A 279 23.52 15.87 -8.40
CA ARG A 279 22.62 16.33 -9.47
C ARG A 279 21.35 17.00 -8.91
N PRO A 280 21.47 18.11 -8.16
CA PRO A 280 20.32 18.85 -7.65
C PRO A 280 19.42 19.41 -8.76
N ASP A 281 19.97 19.60 -9.95
CA ASP A 281 19.24 20.01 -11.15
C ASP A 281 18.14 19.02 -11.54
N LEU A 282 18.32 17.72 -11.31
CA LEU A 282 17.28 16.72 -11.57
C LEU A 282 16.13 16.82 -10.55
N ILE A 283 16.46 17.05 -9.28
CA ILE A 283 15.47 17.24 -8.21
C ILE A 283 14.58 18.45 -8.54
N GLU A 284 15.19 19.57 -8.92
CA GLU A 284 14.47 20.79 -9.32
C GLU A 284 13.65 20.57 -10.61
N LYS A 285 14.27 20.01 -11.65
CA LYS A 285 13.63 19.76 -12.95
C LYS A 285 12.34 18.97 -12.81
N TYR A 286 12.36 17.90 -12.02
CA TYR A 286 11.23 17.01 -11.86
C TYR A 286 10.35 17.36 -10.66
N GLY A 287 10.75 18.33 -9.81
CA GLY A 287 10.01 18.73 -8.62
C GLY A 287 9.88 17.61 -7.59
N ILE A 288 10.99 16.89 -7.32
CA ILE A 288 10.99 15.73 -6.42
C ILE A 288 11.04 16.19 -4.97
N PRO A 289 10.03 15.86 -4.15
CA PRO A 289 9.98 16.31 -2.76
C PRO A 289 10.78 15.35 -1.86
N LEU A 290 12.08 15.62 -1.69
CA LEU A 290 12.89 14.86 -0.75
C LEU A 290 12.36 15.00 0.68
N ASP A 291 12.44 13.91 1.46
CA ASP A 291 11.91 13.83 2.83
C ASP A 291 10.41 14.13 2.95
N GLU A 292 9.64 13.79 1.93
CA GLU A 292 8.21 14.08 1.91
C GLU A 292 7.43 13.31 2.98
N TYR A 293 7.74 12.02 3.18
CA TYR A 293 7.00 11.21 4.15
C TYR A 293 7.18 11.67 5.60
N PRO A 294 8.38 12.00 6.10
CA PRO A 294 8.56 12.67 7.38
C PRO A 294 7.72 13.94 7.55
N LYS A 295 7.68 14.79 6.53
CA LYS A 295 6.84 16.01 6.55
C LYS A 295 5.36 15.68 6.67
N ARG A 296 4.87 14.71 5.87
CA ARG A 296 3.48 14.22 5.96
C ARG A 296 3.15 13.67 7.34
N CYS A 297 4.06 12.92 7.95
CA CYS A 297 3.87 12.38 9.29
C CYS A 297 3.70 13.49 10.33
N ILE A 298 4.57 14.50 10.33
CA ILE A 298 4.48 15.65 11.24
C ILE A 298 3.15 16.38 11.06
N GLU A 299 2.80 16.76 9.83
CA GLU A 299 1.56 17.45 9.52
C GLU A 299 0.33 16.62 9.92
N GLN A 300 0.37 15.31 9.73
CA GLN A 300 -0.73 14.42 10.09
C GLN A 300 -0.90 14.32 11.61
N ILE A 301 0.22 14.25 12.36
CA ILE A 301 0.21 14.24 13.82
C ILE A 301 -0.37 15.55 14.37
N GLU A 302 0.03 16.68 13.81
CA GLU A 302 -0.49 18.00 14.19
C GLU A 302 -1.99 18.12 13.88
N ARG A 303 -2.38 17.78 12.65
CA ARG A 303 -3.78 17.82 12.21
C ARG A 303 -4.67 16.89 13.01
N TRP A 304 -4.14 15.76 13.46
CA TRP A 304 -4.93 14.80 14.24
C TRP A 304 -5.46 15.40 15.55
N LYS A 305 -4.69 16.27 16.21
CA LYS A 305 -5.14 16.91 17.45
C LYS A 305 -6.45 17.67 17.27
N ASP A 306 -6.54 18.46 16.19
CA ASP A 306 -7.74 19.23 15.86
C ASP A 306 -8.88 18.32 15.38
N GLN A 307 -8.55 17.30 14.56
CA GLN A 307 -9.55 16.35 14.07
C GLN A 307 -10.15 15.49 15.17
N ALA A 308 -9.37 15.02 16.13
CA ALA A 308 -9.87 14.25 17.25
C ALA A 308 -10.86 15.07 18.09
N GLN A 309 -10.55 16.34 18.34
CA GLN A 309 -11.44 17.26 19.04
C GLN A 309 -12.73 17.52 18.24
N ALA A 310 -12.61 17.76 16.93
CA ALA A 310 -13.74 17.96 16.04
C ALA A 310 -14.66 16.73 16.02
N TYR A 311 -14.10 15.52 15.88
CA TYR A 311 -14.89 14.29 15.94
C TYR A 311 -15.54 14.06 17.30
N SER A 312 -14.86 14.41 18.39
CA SER A 312 -15.40 14.27 19.75
C SER A 312 -16.55 15.22 20.01
N SER A 313 -16.48 16.48 19.55
CA SER A 313 -17.48 17.53 19.78
C SER A 313 -18.64 17.50 18.79
N ALA A 314 -18.46 17.01 17.57
CA ALA A 314 -19.50 16.99 16.55
C ALA A 314 -20.71 16.13 16.96
N GLN A 315 -21.92 16.64 16.75
CA GLN A 315 -23.14 15.85 16.94
C GLN A 315 -23.35 14.80 15.85
N ARG A 316 -22.89 15.07 14.64
CA ARG A 316 -22.94 14.17 13.47
C ARG A 316 -21.59 14.21 12.75
N ILE A 317 -21.23 13.10 12.13
CA ILE A 317 -20.04 13.00 11.27
C ILE A 317 -20.53 12.85 9.84
N GLU A 318 -20.08 13.73 8.95
CA GLU A 318 -20.34 13.59 7.52
C GLU A 318 -19.71 12.30 6.97
N VAL A 319 -20.49 11.61 6.15
CA VAL A 319 -20.09 10.35 5.50
C VAL A 319 -20.05 10.60 4.00
N GLU A 320 -18.85 10.72 3.49
CA GLU A 320 -18.59 10.76 2.05
C GLU A 320 -18.12 9.38 1.60
N GLU A 321 -18.56 8.94 0.42
CA GLU A 321 -18.07 7.68 -0.15
C GLU A 321 -16.58 7.81 -0.46
N SER A 322 -15.79 6.91 0.11
CA SER A 322 -14.34 6.87 -0.15
C SER A 322 -14.04 6.12 -1.45
N LYS A 323 -12.79 6.15 -1.86
CA LYS A 323 -12.30 5.41 -3.03
C LYS A 323 -11.76 4.02 -2.67
N GLU A 324 -12.00 3.55 -1.44
CA GLU A 324 -11.46 2.32 -0.93
C GLU A 324 -12.24 1.09 -1.44
N TYR A 325 -11.52 0.06 -1.84
CA TYR A 325 -12.15 -1.17 -2.34
C TYR A 325 -12.81 -2.05 -1.26
N ALA A 326 -12.47 -1.84 0.02
CA ALA A 326 -12.88 -2.73 1.11
C ALA A 326 -14.41 -2.95 1.16
N SER A 327 -15.21 -1.89 1.09
CA SER A 327 -16.67 -1.99 1.16
C SER A 327 -17.25 -2.75 -0.04
N SER A 328 -16.70 -2.55 -1.24
CA SER A 328 -17.10 -3.27 -2.45
C SER A 328 -16.75 -4.75 -2.36
N ILE A 329 -15.55 -5.10 -1.90
CA ILE A 329 -15.13 -6.49 -1.68
C ILE A 329 -16.07 -7.19 -0.69
N MET A 330 -16.30 -6.57 0.48
CA MET A 330 -17.19 -7.12 1.51
C MET A 330 -18.60 -7.31 0.99
N ASN A 331 -19.14 -6.32 0.25
CA ASN A 331 -20.46 -6.42 -0.33
C ASN A 331 -20.56 -7.55 -1.36
N SER A 332 -19.60 -7.65 -2.28
CA SER A 332 -19.60 -8.66 -3.33
C SER A 332 -19.47 -10.08 -2.76
N VAL A 333 -18.61 -10.27 -1.78
CA VAL A 333 -18.49 -11.58 -1.10
C VAL A 333 -19.75 -11.92 -0.33
N TRP A 334 -20.39 -10.95 0.32
CA TRP A 334 -21.55 -11.18 1.16
C TRP A 334 -22.85 -11.40 0.37
N THR A 335 -23.03 -10.68 -0.73
CA THR A 335 -24.26 -10.72 -1.54
C THR A 335 -24.15 -11.61 -2.76
N GLY A 336 -22.94 -11.87 -3.26
CA GLY A 336 -22.70 -12.52 -4.54
C GLY A 336 -22.75 -11.56 -5.74
N GLU A 337 -23.06 -10.28 -5.54
CA GLU A 337 -23.04 -9.27 -6.60
C GLU A 337 -21.59 -9.02 -7.05
N PRO A 338 -21.24 -9.28 -8.33
CA PRO A 338 -19.85 -9.21 -8.75
C PRO A 338 -19.34 -7.78 -8.84
N SER A 339 -18.07 -7.59 -8.48
CA SER A 339 -17.32 -6.37 -8.72
C SER A 339 -15.90 -6.66 -9.21
N VAL A 340 -15.23 -5.65 -9.73
CA VAL A 340 -13.82 -5.73 -10.13
C VAL A 340 -13.02 -4.72 -9.33
N ILE A 341 -11.96 -5.20 -8.70
CA ILE A 341 -11.00 -4.38 -7.96
C ILE A 341 -9.59 -4.63 -8.52
N TYR A 342 -8.64 -3.76 -8.15
CA TYR A 342 -7.21 -4.03 -8.34
C TYR A 342 -6.63 -4.45 -7.00
N GLY A 343 -6.08 -5.66 -6.94
CA GLY A 343 -5.62 -6.25 -5.70
C GLY A 343 -4.22 -6.83 -5.81
N ASN A 344 -3.49 -6.76 -4.70
CA ASN A 344 -2.19 -7.40 -4.53
C ASN A 344 -2.40 -8.82 -4.05
N VAL A 345 -2.01 -9.77 -4.86
CA VAL A 345 -2.19 -11.21 -4.65
C VAL A 345 -0.93 -11.98 -5.06
N ARG A 346 -0.80 -13.23 -4.63
CA ARG A 346 0.24 -14.10 -5.18
C ARG A 346 0.04 -14.24 -6.69
N ASN A 347 1.10 -14.07 -7.49
CA ASN A 347 1.05 -14.05 -8.95
C ASN A 347 0.46 -15.35 -9.52
N ASN A 348 0.91 -16.52 -9.04
CA ASN A 348 0.46 -17.83 -9.51
C ASN A 348 0.39 -18.00 -11.03
N GLY A 349 1.10 -17.14 -11.78
CA GLY A 349 1.12 -17.14 -13.25
C GLY A 349 0.06 -16.24 -13.90
N CYS A 350 -0.60 -15.37 -13.14
CA CYS A 350 -1.47 -14.33 -13.72
C CYS A 350 -0.68 -13.43 -14.67
N ILE A 351 0.53 -13.03 -14.28
CA ILE A 351 1.52 -12.37 -15.13
C ILE A 351 2.62 -13.39 -15.43
N THR A 352 2.65 -13.89 -16.65
CA THR A 352 3.53 -15.00 -17.06
C THR A 352 5.01 -14.62 -17.14
N SER A 353 5.30 -13.34 -17.38
CA SER A 353 6.67 -12.80 -17.44
C SER A 353 7.29 -12.47 -16.06
N LEU A 354 6.54 -12.61 -14.96
CA LEU A 354 7.02 -12.40 -13.58
C LEU A 354 7.12 -13.73 -12.81
N PRO A 355 7.91 -13.80 -11.74
CA PRO A 355 8.00 -14.99 -10.89
C PRO A 355 6.63 -15.42 -10.35
N ARG A 356 6.38 -16.73 -10.29
CA ARG A 356 5.07 -17.27 -9.84
C ARG A 356 4.75 -16.92 -8.39
N ASP A 357 5.75 -16.79 -7.57
CA ASP A 357 5.60 -16.61 -6.13
C ASP A 357 5.52 -15.12 -5.71
N CYS A 358 5.91 -14.19 -6.58
CA CYS A 358 5.87 -12.77 -6.25
C CYS A 358 4.44 -12.26 -5.99
N ALA A 359 4.33 -11.17 -5.25
CA ALA A 359 3.08 -10.43 -5.15
C ALA A 359 2.86 -9.59 -6.42
N ALA A 360 1.72 -9.77 -7.07
CA ALA A 360 1.33 -9.04 -8.26
C ALA A 360 0.08 -8.19 -8.00
N GLU A 361 0.04 -7.00 -8.55
CA GLU A 361 -1.14 -6.13 -8.56
C GLU A 361 -1.87 -6.29 -9.88
N VAL A 362 -3.05 -6.89 -9.84
CA VAL A 362 -3.83 -7.28 -11.02
C VAL A 362 -5.33 -7.01 -10.81
N PRO A 363 -6.12 -6.88 -11.90
CA PRO A 363 -7.58 -6.90 -11.77
C PRO A 363 -8.04 -8.22 -11.16
N CYS A 364 -8.94 -8.14 -10.19
CA CYS A 364 -9.56 -9.29 -9.53
C CYS A 364 -11.07 -9.20 -9.65
N LEU A 365 -11.72 -10.26 -10.12
CA LEU A 365 -13.16 -10.44 -9.97
C LEU A 365 -13.45 -10.82 -8.51
N VAL A 366 -14.45 -10.20 -7.92
CA VAL A 366 -14.90 -10.48 -6.55
C VAL A 366 -16.38 -10.82 -6.56
N ASP A 367 -16.74 -11.96 -6.01
CA ASP A 367 -18.13 -12.43 -5.83
C ASP A 367 -18.24 -13.32 -4.58
N ALA A 368 -19.33 -14.08 -4.43
CA ALA A 368 -19.50 -15.01 -3.32
C ALA A 368 -18.40 -16.07 -3.19
N SER A 369 -17.64 -16.36 -4.26
CA SER A 369 -16.49 -17.28 -4.25
C SER A 369 -15.23 -16.62 -3.66
N GLY A 370 -15.26 -15.32 -3.45
CA GLY A 370 -14.14 -14.52 -2.95
C GLY A 370 -13.41 -13.76 -4.04
N ILE A 371 -12.08 -13.57 -3.87
CA ILE A 371 -11.24 -12.76 -4.73
C ILE A 371 -10.56 -13.66 -5.77
N GLN A 372 -10.79 -13.38 -7.03
CA GLN A 372 -10.35 -14.20 -8.17
C GLN A 372 -9.47 -13.34 -9.10
N PRO A 373 -8.13 -13.48 -9.02
CA PRO A 373 -7.22 -12.75 -9.90
C PRO A 373 -7.45 -13.11 -11.37
N THR A 374 -7.37 -12.11 -12.24
CA THR A 374 -7.54 -12.33 -13.68
C THR A 374 -6.19 -12.59 -14.35
N TYR A 375 -6.22 -13.39 -15.42
CA TYR A 375 -5.05 -13.64 -16.25
C TYR A 375 -4.68 -12.40 -17.08
N ILE A 376 -3.41 -12.04 -17.07
CA ILE A 376 -2.83 -10.90 -17.80
C ILE A 376 -2.00 -11.37 -19.00
N GLY A 377 -1.21 -12.44 -18.85
CA GLY A 377 -0.20 -12.88 -19.80
C GLY A 377 1.14 -12.17 -19.58
N ASP A 378 1.92 -12.03 -20.66
CA ASP A 378 3.21 -11.34 -20.60
C ASP A 378 3.03 -9.81 -20.59
N LEU A 379 3.78 -9.14 -19.75
CA LEU A 379 3.92 -7.69 -19.83
C LEU A 379 4.88 -7.31 -20.97
N PRO A 380 4.79 -6.08 -21.49
CA PRO A 380 5.82 -5.53 -22.38
C PRO A 380 7.22 -5.70 -21.77
N PRO A 381 8.24 -6.11 -22.56
CA PRO A 381 9.54 -6.53 -22.02
C PRO A 381 10.26 -5.43 -21.25
N GLN A 382 10.11 -4.15 -21.62
CA GLN A 382 10.69 -3.02 -20.88
C GLN A 382 10.06 -2.84 -19.51
N LEU A 383 8.76 -3.12 -19.35
CA LEU A 383 8.07 -3.07 -18.07
C LEU A 383 8.49 -4.27 -17.18
N THR A 384 8.53 -5.47 -17.77
CA THR A 384 9.00 -6.67 -17.08
C THR A 384 10.41 -6.47 -16.52
N ALA A 385 11.33 -5.93 -17.34
CA ALA A 385 12.71 -5.69 -16.93
C ALA A 385 12.78 -4.70 -15.75
N LEU A 386 12.04 -3.59 -15.83
CA LEU A 386 12.02 -2.58 -14.77
C LEU A 386 11.39 -3.11 -13.48
N ILE A 387 10.25 -3.79 -13.56
CA ILE A 387 9.55 -4.37 -12.40
C ILE A 387 10.43 -5.41 -11.69
N ARG A 388 11.14 -6.25 -12.44
CA ARG A 388 12.01 -7.29 -11.87
C ARG A 388 13.14 -6.74 -11.03
N THR A 389 13.65 -5.55 -11.29
CA THR A 389 14.67 -4.94 -10.41
C THR A 389 14.16 -4.78 -8.99
N ASN A 390 12.89 -4.41 -8.82
CA ASN A 390 12.28 -4.27 -7.51
C ASN A 390 11.76 -5.60 -6.93
N ILE A 391 11.35 -6.55 -7.75
CA ILE A 391 11.01 -7.91 -7.28
C ILE A 391 12.22 -8.57 -6.61
N ASN A 392 13.45 -8.34 -7.10
CA ASN A 392 14.66 -8.93 -6.54
C ASN A 392 14.85 -8.58 -5.06
N LEU A 393 14.70 -7.31 -4.70
CA LEU A 393 14.82 -6.90 -3.29
C LEU A 393 13.65 -7.39 -2.44
N GLN A 394 12.44 -7.47 -3.01
CA GLN A 394 11.28 -8.01 -2.31
C GLN A 394 11.48 -9.50 -1.98
N GLU A 395 11.92 -10.28 -2.96
CA GLU A 395 12.22 -11.71 -2.79
C GLU A 395 13.27 -11.93 -1.71
N LEU A 396 14.38 -11.20 -1.78
CA LEU A 396 15.47 -11.33 -0.80
C LEU A 396 15.04 -10.94 0.60
N THR A 397 14.19 -9.90 0.74
CA THR A 397 13.61 -9.53 2.03
C THR A 397 12.70 -10.63 2.57
N VAL A 398 11.84 -11.21 1.73
CA VAL A 398 10.99 -12.35 2.13
C VAL A 398 11.83 -13.57 2.49
N ARG A 399 12.89 -13.86 1.72
CA ARG A 399 13.83 -14.96 2.05
C ARG A 399 14.55 -14.73 3.37
N ALA A 400 15.00 -13.50 3.66
CA ALA A 400 15.57 -13.17 4.96
C ALA A 400 14.61 -13.53 6.11
N LEU A 401 13.33 -13.15 5.98
CA LEU A 401 12.28 -13.43 6.95
C LEU A 401 11.96 -14.93 7.09
N MET A 402 11.88 -15.65 5.97
CA MET A 402 11.51 -17.07 5.95
C MET A 402 12.62 -17.99 6.48
N THR A 403 13.87 -17.62 6.25
CA THR A 403 15.04 -18.45 6.59
C THR A 403 15.83 -17.92 7.78
N GLU A 404 15.47 -16.76 8.31
CA GLU A 404 16.20 -16.03 9.37
C GLU A 404 17.67 -15.77 8.99
N ASN A 405 17.94 -15.70 7.66
CA ASN A 405 19.29 -15.46 7.15
C ASN A 405 19.54 -13.95 6.96
N ARG A 406 20.34 -13.38 7.86
CA ARG A 406 20.70 -11.96 7.87
C ARG A 406 21.40 -11.49 6.59
N GLU A 407 22.19 -12.37 5.92
CA GLU A 407 22.90 -12.00 4.68
C GLU A 407 21.95 -11.57 3.56
N HIS A 408 20.73 -12.11 3.53
CA HIS A 408 19.73 -11.69 2.54
C HIS A 408 19.26 -10.24 2.70
N ILE A 409 19.42 -9.63 3.88
CA ILE A 409 19.11 -8.20 4.09
C ILE A 409 20.13 -7.34 3.32
N TYR A 410 21.41 -7.67 3.39
CA TYR A 410 22.47 -6.97 2.64
C TYR A 410 22.30 -7.19 1.13
N HIS A 411 22.00 -8.42 0.72
CA HIS A 411 21.74 -8.72 -0.68
C HIS A 411 20.51 -7.96 -1.20
N ALA A 412 19.45 -7.80 -0.40
CA ALA A 412 18.28 -7.00 -0.78
C ALA A 412 18.64 -5.53 -1.00
N ALA A 413 19.42 -4.93 -0.08
CA ALA A 413 19.90 -3.55 -0.21
C ALA A 413 20.81 -3.37 -1.43
N MET A 414 21.71 -4.36 -1.71
CA MET A 414 22.58 -4.34 -2.89
C MET A 414 21.79 -4.41 -4.21
N MET A 415 20.62 -5.07 -4.21
CA MET A 415 19.78 -5.20 -5.41
C MET A 415 18.75 -4.08 -5.56
N ASP A 416 18.65 -3.17 -4.58
CA ASP A 416 17.80 -1.99 -4.72
C ASP A 416 18.35 -1.03 -5.79
N PRO A 417 17.56 -0.71 -6.84
CA PRO A 417 18.07 0.08 -7.96
C PRO A 417 18.59 1.46 -7.59
N HIS A 418 17.96 2.10 -6.61
CA HIS A 418 18.36 3.43 -6.15
C HIS A 418 19.63 3.36 -5.29
N THR A 419 19.66 2.48 -4.30
CA THR A 419 20.81 2.28 -3.42
C THR A 419 22.06 1.87 -4.22
N ALA A 420 21.92 0.91 -5.14
CA ALA A 420 23.03 0.44 -5.99
C ALA A 420 23.55 1.50 -6.98
N ALA A 421 22.73 2.49 -7.32
CA ALA A 421 23.14 3.58 -8.20
C ALA A 421 23.89 4.70 -7.50
N GLU A 422 23.79 4.79 -6.17
CA GLU A 422 24.33 5.89 -5.38
C GLU A 422 25.52 5.46 -4.48
N LEU A 423 25.56 4.18 -4.03
CA LEU A 423 26.51 3.71 -3.04
C LEU A 423 27.40 2.57 -3.59
N ASP A 424 28.63 2.48 -3.10
CA ASP A 424 29.48 1.32 -3.31
C ASP A 424 29.15 0.18 -2.32
N LEU A 425 29.77 -1.01 -2.52
CA LEU A 425 29.47 -2.20 -1.74
C LEU A 425 29.79 -2.04 -0.24
N ASP A 426 30.90 -1.38 0.10
CA ASP A 426 31.28 -1.16 1.50
C ASP A 426 30.32 -0.20 2.20
N GLN A 427 29.87 0.84 1.48
CA GLN A 427 28.86 1.77 1.96
C GLN A 427 27.51 1.07 2.17
N ILE A 428 27.08 0.19 1.25
CA ILE A 428 25.82 -0.56 1.38
C ILE A 428 25.86 -1.47 2.61
N TRP A 429 26.95 -2.19 2.83
CA TRP A 429 27.13 -3.04 3.99
C TRP A 429 27.10 -2.25 5.30
N SER A 430 27.85 -1.13 5.36
CA SER A 430 27.87 -0.25 6.52
C SER A 430 26.49 0.38 6.78
N LEU A 431 25.77 0.80 5.73
CA LEU A 431 24.42 1.34 5.83
C LEU A 431 23.46 0.32 6.45
N VAL A 432 23.51 -0.94 6.00
CA VAL A 432 22.65 -2.00 6.55
C VAL A 432 22.98 -2.27 8.01
N ASP A 433 24.28 -2.36 8.38
CA ASP A 433 24.71 -2.51 9.77
C ASP A 433 24.19 -1.38 10.66
N ASP A 434 24.32 -0.14 10.21
CA ASP A 434 23.82 1.04 10.94
C ASP A 434 22.30 1.05 11.08
N LEU A 435 21.56 0.67 10.03
CA LEU A 435 20.10 0.56 10.09
C LEU A 435 19.66 -0.54 11.06
N LEU A 436 20.28 -1.72 11.01
CA LEU A 436 19.96 -2.81 11.92
C LEU A 436 20.25 -2.44 13.37
N ALA A 437 21.37 -1.76 13.63
CA ALA A 437 21.72 -1.28 14.95
C ALA A 437 20.76 -0.19 15.45
N ALA A 438 20.39 0.77 14.61
CA ALA A 438 19.52 1.88 14.99
C ALA A 438 18.07 1.45 15.23
N HIS A 439 17.57 0.46 14.49
CA HIS A 439 16.24 -0.09 14.73
C HIS A 439 16.16 -1.00 15.97
N GLY A 440 17.24 -1.67 16.35
CA GLY A 440 17.33 -2.47 17.56
C GLY A 440 16.13 -3.40 17.78
N ASP A 441 15.44 -3.24 18.91
CA ASP A 441 14.34 -4.12 19.34
C ASP A 441 13.08 -4.08 18.45
N TRP A 442 12.97 -3.15 17.51
CA TRP A 442 11.90 -3.14 16.54
C TRP A 442 12.03 -4.24 15.47
N LEU A 443 13.24 -4.80 15.32
CA LEU A 443 13.53 -5.90 14.40
C LEU A 443 13.51 -7.26 15.10
N PRO A 444 13.27 -8.35 14.38
CA PRO A 444 13.42 -9.70 14.90
C PRO A 444 14.82 -9.97 15.48
N ALA A 445 14.91 -10.79 16.52
CA ALA A 445 16.16 -11.07 17.20
C ALA A 445 17.28 -11.60 16.28
N TRP A 446 16.95 -12.43 15.30
CA TRP A 446 17.90 -12.98 14.33
C TRP A 446 18.50 -11.90 13.39
N ALA A 447 17.78 -10.81 13.13
CA ALA A 447 18.26 -9.70 12.31
C ALA A 447 19.20 -8.76 13.09
N ARG A 448 19.12 -8.78 14.43
CA ARG A 448 19.97 -8.01 15.32
C ARG A 448 21.31 -8.72 15.57
N GLY A 449 22.27 -8.01 16.09
CA GLY A 449 23.57 -8.56 16.43
C GLY A 449 24.64 -8.28 15.38
N ASP A 450 25.88 -8.29 15.85
CA ASP A 450 27.05 -8.04 15.00
C ASP A 450 27.28 -9.19 14.04
N ARG A 451 27.55 -8.88 12.79
CA ARG A 451 27.95 -9.81 11.74
C ARG A 451 29.14 -10.67 12.15
N LYS A 452 30.05 -10.12 12.99
CA LYS A 452 31.24 -10.79 13.49
C LYS A 452 30.96 -11.97 14.44
N ASN A 453 29.77 -12.00 15.06
CA ASN A 453 29.37 -13.04 16.00
C ASN A 453 28.61 -14.22 15.40
N GLN A 454 28.27 -14.16 14.10
CA GLN A 454 27.52 -15.22 13.38
C GLN A 454 28.41 -16.13 12.54
N ALA A 455 29.69 -15.81 12.36
CA ALA A 455 30.65 -16.58 11.58
C ALA A 455 31.49 -17.58 12.42
N ALA A 456 31.02 -17.96 13.63
CA ALA A 456 31.66 -18.94 14.49
C ALA A 456 30.95 -20.30 14.49
#